data_5299aef2c83e8cdde1b8eeb5a5173f3d
#
_entry.id   5299aef2c83e8cdde1b8eeb5a5173f3d
#
_cell.length_a   1.000
_cell.length_b   1.000
_cell.length_c   1.000
_cell.angle_alpha   90.00
_cell.angle_beta   90.00
_cell.angle_gamma   90.00
#
_symmetry.space_group_name_H-M   'P 1'
#
loop_
_entity.id
_entity.type
_entity.pdbx_description
1 polymer ?
#
loop_
_entity_poly.entity_id
_entity_poly.type
_entity_poly.pdbx_seq_one_letter_code
_entity_poly.pdbx_strand_id
1 'polypeptide(L)'
;GNIWIGSYTGGVSVAILLKHPISILAHEKGNTHSLISNNVNDIEENPDGNQWFATDDGISIRNTLSGTWKHVLKEIVTISLCTSGNGNVWVGTYGDGVYLLDNNGRVLRHLTKQQGQLTTNYIFSVRQDMEGDLWIGGLDGCLIMFEKEKGSRRSFDVNWVQSIEPIDRNRVAVGTGKSF
;
A
#
# COMPACT_ATOMS: atom_id res chain seq x y z
N GLY A 1 1.50 -21.41 -1.02
CA GLY A 1 1.56 -20.14 -0.31
C GLY A 1 0.35 -19.98 0.60
N ASN A 2 0.41 -19.04 1.53
CA ASN A 2 -0.69 -18.70 2.42
C ASN A 2 -1.66 -17.75 1.72
N ILE A 3 -2.96 -17.82 2.04
CA ILE A 3 -3.96 -16.86 1.59
C ILE A 3 -4.24 -15.90 2.75
N TRP A 4 -4.10 -14.62 2.51
CA TRP A 4 -4.37 -13.55 3.47
C TRP A 4 -5.68 -12.87 3.13
N ILE A 5 -6.51 -12.62 4.13
CA ILE A 5 -7.84 -12.02 3.97
C ILE A 5 -7.95 -10.86 4.95
N GLY A 6 -8.01 -9.64 4.43
CA GLY A 6 -8.32 -8.43 5.21
C GLY A 6 -9.82 -8.28 5.40
N SER A 7 -10.26 -7.83 6.56
CA SER A 7 -11.67 -7.53 6.84
C SER A 7 -11.81 -6.14 7.46
N TYR A 8 -12.92 -5.45 7.15
CA TYR A 8 -13.13 -4.04 7.46
C TYR A 8 -13.00 -3.67 8.95
N THR A 9 -13.39 -4.55 9.86
CA THR A 9 -13.29 -4.29 11.31
C THR A 9 -12.72 -5.47 12.10
N GLY A 10 -12.44 -6.58 11.43
CA GLY A 10 -12.06 -7.85 12.06
C GLY A 10 -10.56 -8.16 12.00
N GLY A 11 -9.72 -7.27 11.44
CA GLY A 11 -8.29 -7.51 11.28
C GLY A 11 -7.96 -8.36 10.04
N VAL A 12 -6.95 -9.21 10.14
CA VAL A 12 -6.44 -10.05 9.05
C VAL A 12 -6.52 -11.52 9.41
N SER A 13 -7.06 -12.33 8.51
CA SER A 13 -7.04 -13.80 8.61
C SER A 13 -6.06 -14.38 7.62
N VAL A 14 -5.34 -15.43 8.00
CA VAL A 14 -4.48 -16.21 7.11
C VAL A 14 -5.00 -17.63 6.99
N ALA A 15 -5.22 -18.09 5.75
CA ALA A 15 -5.54 -19.47 5.45
C ALA A 15 -4.27 -20.21 4.99
N ILE A 16 -3.89 -21.24 5.73
CA ILE A 16 -2.73 -22.08 5.41
C ILE A 16 -3.25 -23.35 4.75
N LEU A 17 -2.85 -23.62 3.51
CA LEU A 17 -3.37 -24.73 2.68
C LEU A 17 -3.02 -26.13 3.17
N LEU A 18 -2.20 -26.28 4.20
CA LEU A 18 -1.77 -27.58 4.75
C LEU A 18 -2.09 -27.70 6.24
N LYS A 19 -3.21 -28.32 6.56
CA LYS A 19 -3.55 -28.94 7.87
C LYS A 19 -3.84 -28.05 9.09
N HIS A 20 -3.86 -26.71 8.99
CA HIS A 20 -4.10 -25.88 10.19
C HIS A 20 -5.30 -24.95 10.04
N PRO A 21 -5.99 -24.68 11.14
CA PRO A 21 -7.10 -23.74 11.15
C PRO A 21 -6.63 -22.33 10.77
N ILE A 22 -7.57 -21.50 10.34
CA ILE A 22 -7.35 -20.07 10.08
C ILE A 22 -6.77 -19.42 11.34
N SER A 23 -5.66 -18.69 11.18
CA SER A 23 -5.12 -17.82 12.24
C SER A 23 -5.63 -16.41 12.03
N ILE A 24 -5.95 -15.73 13.12
CA ILE A 24 -6.42 -14.35 13.11
C ILE A 24 -5.31 -13.47 13.67
N LEU A 25 -4.94 -12.42 12.92
CA LEU A 25 -4.14 -11.32 13.41
C LEU A 25 -5.08 -10.13 13.67
N ALA A 26 -5.08 -9.61 14.87
CA ALA A 26 -5.94 -8.51 15.27
C ALA A 26 -5.18 -7.49 16.11
N HIS A 27 -5.75 -6.28 16.23
CA HIS A 27 -5.27 -5.30 17.19
C HIS A 27 -5.62 -5.74 18.62
N GLU A 28 -4.64 -5.72 19.50
CA GLU A 28 -4.82 -5.97 20.92
C GLU A 28 -4.34 -4.73 21.71
N LYS A 29 -5.25 -4.12 22.45
CA LYS A 29 -4.95 -2.91 23.20
C LYS A 29 -3.78 -3.12 24.18
N GLY A 30 -2.74 -2.29 24.04
CA GLY A 30 -1.54 -2.36 24.87
C GLY A 30 -0.52 -3.43 24.47
N ASN A 31 -0.81 -4.25 23.45
CA ASN A 31 0.12 -5.21 22.89
C ASN A 31 0.79 -4.64 21.62
N THR A 32 2.08 -4.32 21.72
CA THR A 32 2.87 -3.80 20.60
C THR A 32 3.24 -4.89 19.58
N HIS A 33 2.93 -6.17 19.85
CA HIS A 33 3.14 -7.31 18.97
C HIS A 33 1.83 -7.75 18.28
N SER A 34 0.96 -6.80 17.99
CA SER A 34 -0.32 -6.99 17.31
C SER A 34 -0.49 -5.93 16.21
N LEU A 35 -1.57 -5.98 15.43
CA LEU A 35 -1.89 -4.92 14.48
C LEU A 35 -2.09 -3.57 15.20
N ILE A 36 -1.75 -2.47 14.54
CA ILE A 36 -2.01 -1.12 15.06
C ILE A 36 -3.50 -0.77 15.00
N SER A 37 -4.23 -1.32 14.01
CA SER A 37 -5.68 -1.18 13.84
C SER A 37 -6.28 -2.45 13.24
N ASN A 38 -7.56 -2.72 13.52
CA ASN A 38 -8.30 -3.82 12.89
C ASN A 38 -8.87 -3.48 11.50
N ASN A 39 -8.89 -2.21 11.13
CA ASN A 39 -9.28 -1.80 9.78
C ASN A 39 -8.06 -1.93 8.86
N VAL A 40 -7.97 -3.07 8.16
CA VAL A 40 -6.87 -3.38 7.24
C VAL A 40 -7.31 -3.13 5.81
N ASN A 41 -6.63 -2.20 5.14
CA ASN A 41 -6.96 -1.73 3.79
C ASN A 41 -6.16 -2.47 2.71
N ASP A 42 -4.90 -2.82 2.99
CA ASP A 42 -4.04 -3.55 2.05
C ASP A 42 -2.98 -4.37 2.78
N ILE A 43 -2.48 -5.41 2.13
CA ILE A 43 -1.50 -6.35 2.68
C ILE A 43 -0.45 -6.63 1.61
N GLU A 44 0.81 -6.50 1.99
CA GLU A 44 1.94 -6.75 1.10
C GLU A 44 3.01 -7.57 1.82
N GLU A 45 3.67 -8.46 1.08
CA GLU A 45 4.84 -9.18 1.59
C GLU A 45 6.05 -8.79 0.73
N ASN A 46 7.09 -8.26 1.36
CA ASN A 46 8.29 -7.89 0.65
C ASN A 46 9.24 -9.08 0.48
N PRO A 47 10.27 -9.00 -0.40
CA PRO A 47 11.21 -10.09 -0.64
C PRO A 47 11.97 -10.58 0.61
N ASP A 48 12.08 -9.76 1.65
CA ASP A 48 12.72 -10.13 2.92
C ASP A 48 11.78 -10.90 3.85
N GLY A 49 10.55 -11.22 3.40
CA GLY A 49 9.55 -11.94 4.16
C GLY A 49 8.88 -11.11 5.27
N ASN A 50 9.02 -9.79 5.25
CA ASN A 50 8.25 -8.91 6.12
C ASN A 50 6.85 -8.72 5.55
N GLN A 51 5.86 -8.84 6.41
CA GLN A 51 4.45 -8.60 6.09
C GLN A 51 4.08 -7.18 6.51
N TRP A 52 3.51 -6.45 5.58
CA TRP A 52 3.09 -5.06 5.74
C TRP A 52 1.58 -4.99 5.70
N PHE A 53 0.98 -4.34 6.67
CA PHE A 53 -0.46 -4.17 6.79
C PHE A 53 -0.78 -2.67 6.80
N ALA A 54 -1.38 -2.18 5.73
CA ALA A 54 -1.91 -0.82 5.66
C ALA A 54 -3.22 -0.75 6.45
N THR A 55 -3.33 0.21 7.35
CA THR A 55 -4.51 0.33 8.22
C THR A 55 -4.98 1.78 8.33
N ASP A 56 -6.14 1.99 8.97
CA ASP A 56 -6.65 3.35 9.24
C ASP A 56 -5.82 4.14 10.26
N ASP A 57 -4.88 3.48 10.97
CA ASP A 57 -4.07 4.13 12.00
C ASP A 57 -2.55 4.01 11.75
N GLY A 58 -2.17 3.74 10.52
CA GLY A 58 -0.79 3.58 10.09
C GLY A 58 -0.49 2.20 9.53
N ILE A 59 0.79 1.83 9.54
CA ILE A 59 1.28 0.56 9.02
C ILE A 59 1.81 -0.31 10.15
N SER A 60 1.41 -1.58 10.15
CA SER A 60 2.06 -2.62 10.93
C SER A 60 2.99 -3.44 10.04
N ILE A 61 4.23 -3.62 10.48
CA ILE A 61 5.23 -4.46 9.82
C ILE A 61 5.53 -5.62 10.74
N ARG A 62 5.33 -6.85 10.25
CA ARG A 62 5.65 -8.09 10.95
C ARG A 62 6.79 -8.79 10.28
N ASN A 63 7.87 -9.05 10.98
CA ASN A 63 8.90 -9.95 10.49
C ASN A 63 8.48 -11.41 10.77
N THR A 64 8.34 -12.21 9.72
CA THR A 64 7.82 -13.58 9.84
C THR A 64 8.81 -14.56 10.47
N LEU A 65 10.11 -14.28 10.38
CA LEU A 65 11.16 -15.15 10.93
C LEU A 65 11.39 -14.91 12.42
N SER A 66 11.48 -13.63 12.82
CA SER A 66 11.72 -13.26 14.22
C SER A 66 10.46 -13.09 15.04
N GLY A 67 9.29 -12.95 14.38
CA GLY A 67 8.03 -12.63 15.04
C GLY A 67 7.93 -11.20 15.57
N THR A 68 8.91 -10.34 15.26
CA THR A 68 8.92 -8.94 15.73
C THR A 68 7.92 -8.09 14.93
N TRP A 69 7.38 -7.08 15.63
CA TRP A 69 6.46 -6.11 15.05
C TRP A 69 7.03 -4.71 15.13
N LYS A 70 6.67 -3.88 14.18
CA LYS A 70 6.97 -2.46 14.14
C LYS A 70 5.78 -1.70 13.58
N HIS A 71 5.51 -0.51 14.12
CA HIS A 71 4.46 0.38 13.63
C HIS A 71 5.07 1.68 13.13
N VAL A 72 4.68 2.09 11.93
CA VAL A 72 5.16 3.31 11.26
C VAL A 72 3.99 4.09 10.67
N LEU A 73 4.20 5.34 10.31
CA LEU A 73 3.17 6.27 9.80
C LEU A 73 1.92 6.29 10.70
N LYS A 74 2.12 6.31 12.03
CA LYS A 74 1.02 6.30 13.00
C LYS A 74 0.09 7.48 12.79
N GLU A 75 -1.20 7.27 13.05
CA GLU A 75 -2.26 8.28 12.89
C GLU A 75 -2.49 8.73 11.43
N ILE A 76 -1.92 8.02 10.46
CA ILE A 76 -2.13 8.23 9.03
C ILE A 76 -2.97 7.09 8.48
N VAL A 77 -4.09 7.41 7.83
CA VAL A 77 -4.89 6.41 7.11
C VAL A 77 -4.14 5.94 5.87
N THR A 78 -3.65 4.71 5.89
CA THR A 78 -2.91 4.09 4.79
C THR A 78 -3.83 3.15 4.01
N ILE A 79 -3.85 3.27 2.67
CA ILE A 79 -4.85 2.62 1.81
C ILE A 79 -4.24 1.54 0.92
N SER A 80 -3.06 1.78 0.38
CA SER A 80 -2.47 0.91 -0.64
C SER A 80 -0.99 0.75 -0.42
N LEU A 81 -0.50 -0.47 -0.63
CA LEU A 81 0.91 -0.86 -0.56
C LEU A 81 1.38 -1.39 -1.92
N CYS A 82 2.64 -1.14 -2.25
CA CYS A 82 3.28 -1.75 -3.40
C CYS A 82 4.77 -1.92 -3.15
N THR A 83 5.23 -3.16 -3.11
CA THR A 83 6.66 -3.45 -2.98
C THR A 83 7.38 -3.19 -4.30
N SER A 84 8.42 -2.38 -4.26
CA SER A 84 9.30 -2.13 -5.40
C SER A 84 10.35 -3.24 -5.57
N GLY A 85 10.91 -3.34 -6.77
CA GLY A 85 11.89 -4.40 -7.09
C GLY A 85 13.16 -4.41 -6.23
N ASN A 86 13.43 -3.33 -5.47
CA ASN A 86 14.55 -3.25 -4.51
C ASN A 86 14.11 -3.49 -3.05
N GLY A 87 12.87 -3.95 -2.84
CA GLY A 87 12.33 -4.27 -1.52
C GLY A 87 11.77 -3.08 -0.72
N ASN A 88 11.91 -1.84 -1.22
CA ASN A 88 11.24 -0.69 -0.63
C ASN A 88 9.72 -0.76 -0.87
N VAL A 89 8.93 -0.09 -0.03
CA VAL A 89 7.46 -0.14 -0.12
C VAL A 89 6.89 1.25 -0.37
N TRP A 90 6.14 1.38 -1.47
CA TRP A 90 5.31 2.54 -1.74
C TRP A 90 4.00 2.45 -0.98
N VAL A 91 3.56 3.55 -0.40
CA VAL A 91 2.38 3.64 0.45
C VAL A 91 1.50 4.77 -0.01
N GLY A 92 0.29 4.45 -0.46
CA GLY A 92 -0.76 5.43 -0.74
C GLY A 92 -1.57 5.71 0.52
N THR A 93 -1.89 7.00 0.78
CA THR A 93 -2.60 7.43 1.99
C THR A 93 -3.88 8.20 1.66
N TYR A 94 -4.78 8.25 2.62
CA TYR A 94 -5.99 9.07 2.54
C TYR A 94 -5.75 10.44 3.20
N GLY A 95 -5.27 11.38 2.40
CA GLY A 95 -5.09 12.78 2.81
C GLY A 95 -3.64 13.25 2.98
N ASP A 96 -2.65 12.34 2.92
CA ASP A 96 -1.25 12.70 3.13
C ASP A 96 -0.31 12.29 1.96
N GLY A 97 -0.87 11.94 0.79
CA GLY A 97 -0.12 11.65 -0.44
C GLY A 97 0.49 10.26 -0.46
N VAL A 98 1.73 10.15 -0.96
CA VAL A 98 2.43 8.88 -1.18
C VAL A 98 3.78 8.88 -0.50
N TYR A 99 4.06 7.86 0.28
CA TYR A 99 5.37 7.61 0.90
C TYR A 99 6.13 6.50 0.18
N LEU A 100 7.45 6.59 0.18
CA LEU A 100 8.36 5.47 -0.05
C LEU A 100 9.09 5.16 1.24
N LEU A 101 8.98 3.93 1.70
CA LEU A 101 9.64 3.44 2.91
C LEU A 101 10.69 2.39 2.55
N ASP A 102 11.80 2.35 3.31
CA ASP A 102 12.74 1.22 3.23
C ASP A 102 12.17 -0.04 3.93
N ASN A 103 12.88 -1.17 3.81
CA ASN A 103 12.50 -2.45 4.43
C ASN A 103 12.30 -2.36 5.95
N ASN A 104 12.85 -1.33 6.59
CA ASN A 104 12.74 -1.08 8.02
C ASN A 104 11.65 -0.05 8.35
N GLY A 105 10.89 0.42 7.36
CA GLY A 105 9.84 1.41 7.54
C GLY A 105 10.34 2.83 7.79
N ARG A 106 11.57 3.15 7.39
CA ARG A 106 12.08 4.53 7.39
C ARG A 106 11.61 5.24 6.13
N VAL A 107 11.12 6.45 6.27
CA VAL A 107 10.70 7.29 5.14
C VAL A 107 11.91 7.71 4.30
N LEU A 108 11.90 7.33 3.02
CA LEU A 108 12.89 7.71 2.02
C LEU A 108 12.41 8.87 1.15
N ARG A 109 11.11 8.90 0.82
CA ARG A 109 10.48 9.97 0.01
C ARG A 109 9.04 10.20 0.48
N HIS A 110 8.56 11.41 0.27
CA HIS A 110 7.18 11.79 0.49
C HIS A 110 6.72 12.68 -0.67
N LEU A 111 5.74 12.20 -1.44
CA LEU A 111 5.17 12.91 -2.59
C LEU A 111 3.84 13.51 -2.19
N THR A 112 3.64 14.79 -2.46
CA THR A 112 2.42 15.51 -2.06
C THR A 112 1.92 16.46 -3.14
N LYS A 113 0.64 16.85 -3.01
CA LYS A 113 0.06 17.93 -3.81
C LYS A 113 0.77 19.27 -3.55
N GLN A 114 1.12 19.58 -2.31
CA GLN A 114 1.76 20.82 -1.91
C GLN A 114 3.14 21.00 -2.54
N GLN A 115 3.84 19.89 -2.80
CA GLN A 115 5.12 19.90 -3.51
C GLN A 115 4.96 19.87 -5.04
N GLY A 116 3.73 19.91 -5.56
CA GLY A 116 3.43 19.90 -7.00
C GLY A 116 3.65 18.54 -7.68
N GLN A 117 3.88 17.48 -6.91
CA GLN A 117 4.14 16.15 -7.46
C GLN A 117 2.84 15.38 -7.73
N LEU A 118 1.81 15.62 -6.92
CA LEU A 118 0.49 15.01 -7.04
C LEU A 118 -0.58 16.06 -7.32
N THR A 119 -1.72 15.63 -7.87
CA THR A 119 -2.91 16.46 -8.05
C THR A 119 -3.79 16.48 -6.80
N THR A 120 -3.73 15.40 -6.03
CA THR A 120 -4.43 15.21 -4.75
C THR A 120 -3.56 14.45 -3.76
N ASN A 121 -3.86 14.54 -2.46
CA ASN A 121 -3.25 13.71 -1.43
C ASN A 121 -4.14 12.48 -1.05
N TYR A 122 -5.31 12.34 -1.67
CA TYR A 122 -6.22 11.21 -1.42
C TYR A 122 -5.95 10.10 -2.42
N ILE A 123 -5.12 9.14 -2.02
CA ILE A 123 -4.60 8.09 -2.89
C ILE A 123 -5.24 6.76 -2.55
N PHE A 124 -5.82 6.09 -3.54
CA PHE A 124 -6.46 4.79 -3.38
C PHE A 124 -5.60 3.63 -3.89
N SER A 125 -4.73 3.88 -4.86
CA SER A 125 -3.92 2.83 -5.46
C SER A 125 -2.53 3.34 -5.82
N VAL A 126 -1.53 2.58 -5.43
CA VAL A 126 -0.15 2.72 -5.90
C VAL A 126 0.31 1.38 -6.44
N ARG A 127 0.89 1.37 -7.64
CA ARG A 127 1.42 0.14 -8.25
C ARG A 127 2.69 0.46 -9.02
N GLN A 128 3.57 -0.50 -9.10
CA GLN A 128 4.74 -0.45 -9.97
C GLN A 128 4.55 -1.44 -11.10
N ASP A 129 4.74 -1.01 -12.34
CA ASP A 129 4.63 -1.89 -13.49
C ASP A 129 5.93 -2.71 -13.72
N MET A 130 5.91 -3.54 -14.77
CA MET A 130 7.03 -4.43 -15.09
C MET A 130 8.30 -3.71 -15.53
N GLU A 131 8.19 -2.47 -16.00
CA GLU A 131 9.33 -1.60 -16.33
C GLU A 131 9.84 -0.86 -15.07
N GLY A 132 9.09 -0.90 -14.00
CA GLY A 132 9.38 -0.27 -12.73
C GLY A 132 8.88 1.17 -12.64
N ASP A 133 8.00 1.60 -13.55
CA ASP A 133 7.34 2.88 -13.49
C ASP A 133 6.28 2.87 -12.39
N LEU A 134 6.18 3.97 -11.64
CA LEU A 134 5.24 4.10 -10.53
C LEU A 134 3.94 4.72 -11.00
N TRP A 135 2.84 4.00 -10.82
CA TRP A 135 1.50 4.45 -11.09
C TRP A 135 0.77 4.81 -9.81
N ILE A 136 0.14 5.97 -9.78
CA ILE A 136 -0.57 6.53 -8.62
C ILE A 136 -1.97 6.92 -9.06
N GLY A 137 -2.97 6.39 -8.36
CA GLY A 137 -4.38 6.68 -8.59
C GLY A 137 -5.08 7.18 -7.32
N GLY A 138 -5.97 8.14 -7.47
CA GLY A 138 -6.69 8.72 -6.33
C GLY A 138 -7.90 9.55 -6.73
N LEU A 139 -8.37 10.40 -5.82
CA LEU A 139 -9.44 11.35 -6.06
C LEU A 139 -9.04 12.44 -7.08
N ASP A 140 -10.03 13.24 -7.49
CA ASP A 140 -9.86 14.42 -8.34
C ASP A 140 -9.17 14.13 -9.69
N GLY A 141 -9.48 12.98 -10.30
CA GLY A 141 -8.90 12.59 -11.59
C GLY A 141 -7.40 12.28 -11.53
N CYS A 142 -6.90 11.94 -10.34
CA CYS A 142 -5.50 11.60 -10.17
C CYS A 142 -5.18 10.24 -10.77
N LEU A 143 -4.61 10.23 -11.96
CA LEU A 143 -3.82 9.13 -12.50
C LEU A 143 -2.49 9.70 -12.97
N ILE A 144 -1.43 9.34 -12.27
CA ILE A 144 -0.08 9.85 -12.50
C ILE A 144 0.86 8.66 -12.66
N MET A 145 1.75 8.75 -13.64
CA MET A 145 2.87 7.83 -13.80
C MET A 145 4.19 8.58 -13.62
N PHE A 146 5.10 8.03 -12.84
CA PHE A 146 6.48 8.46 -12.74
C PHE A 146 7.38 7.45 -13.44
N GLU A 147 8.06 7.88 -14.50
CA GLU A 147 9.02 7.05 -15.23
C GLU A 147 10.26 6.79 -14.36
N LYS A 148 10.58 5.53 -14.14
CA LYS A 148 11.70 5.09 -13.28
C LYS A 148 13.04 5.65 -13.76
N GLU A 149 13.31 5.56 -15.06
CA GLU A 149 14.62 5.94 -15.61
C GLU A 149 14.79 7.43 -15.77
N LYS A 150 13.74 8.14 -16.15
CA LYS A 150 13.79 9.56 -16.48
C LYS A 150 13.38 10.45 -15.33
N GLY A 151 12.68 9.91 -14.33
CA GLY A 151 12.06 10.68 -13.27
C GLY A 151 10.97 11.65 -13.75
N SER A 152 10.59 11.53 -15.04
CA SER A 152 9.54 12.36 -15.61
C SER A 152 8.17 11.89 -15.12
N ARG A 153 7.25 12.88 -15.04
CA ARG A 153 5.87 12.66 -14.60
C ARG A 153 4.94 12.82 -15.80
N ARG A 154 4.01 11.88 -15.95
CA ARG A 154 2.85 11.99 -16.86
C ARG A 154 1.57 11.99 -16.06
N SER A 155 0.60 12.79 -16.43
CA SER A 155 -0.76 12.81 -15.87
C SER A 155 -1.75 12.44 -16.95
N PHE A 156 -2.77 11.69 -16.57
CA PHE A 156 -3.83 11.24 -17.46
C PHE A 156 -5.16 11.82 -16.97
N ASP A 157 -5.97 12.29 -17.92
CA ASP A 157 -7.31 12.81 -17.61
C ASP A 157 -8.30 11.66 -17.53
N VAL A 158 -8.57 11.24 -16.31
CA VAL A 158 -9.53 10.17 -15.98
C VAL A 158 -10.37 10.60 -14.79
N ASN A 159 -11.52 9.94 -14.59
CA ASN A 159 -12.26 10.08 -13.34
C ASN A 159 -11.43 9.58 -12.15
N TRP A 160 -11.94 9.74 -10.92
CA TRP A 160 -11.25 9.24 -9.76
C TRP A 160 -10.92 7.74 -9.88
N VAL A 161 -9.70 7.38 -9.50
CA VAL A 161 -9.13 6.05 -9.67
C VAL A 161 -9.20 5.29 -8.36
N GLN A 162 -9.83 4.12 -8.38
CA GLN A 162 -9.94 3.23 -7.22
C GLN A 162 -8.85 2.16 -7.20
N SER A 163 -8.51 1.63 -8.37
CA SER A 163 -7.55 0.53 -8.50
C SER A 163 -6.73 0.65 -9.76
N ILE A 164 -5.52 0.15 -9.69
CA ILE A 164 -4.58 0.06 -10.81
C ILE A 164 -4.02 -1.35 -10.81
N GLU A 165 -3.99 -2.00 -11.99
CA GLU A 165 -3.40 -3.32 -12.16
C GLU A 165 -2.54 -3.35 -13.43
N PRO A 166 -1.22 -3.49 -13.31
CA PRO A 166 -0.35 -3.74 -14.45
C PRO A 166 -0.64 -5.10 -15.08
N ILE A 167 -1.04 -5.10 -16.36
CA ILE A 167 -1.40 -6.31 -17.09
C ILE A 167 -0.19 -6.94 -17.78
N ASP A 168 0.57 -6.12 -18.48
CA ASP A 168 1.81 -6.49 -19.14
C ASP A 168 2.71 -5.26 -19.33
N ARG A 169 3.82 -5.39 -20.05
CA ARG A 169 4.78 -4.30 -20.28
C ARG A 169 4.21 -3.04 -20.93
N ASN A 170 3.08 -3.15 -21.62
CA ASN A 170 2.52 -2.06 -22.42
C ASN A 170 1.14 -1.62 -21.94
N ARG A 171 0.55 -2.32 -20.97
CA ARG A 171 -0.84 -2.09 -20.56
C ARG A 171 -1.00 -2.10 -19.05
N VAL A 172 -1.74 -1.12 -18.60
CA VAL A 172 -2.20 -0.99 -17.22
C VAL A 172 -3.73 -0.90 -17.24
N ALA A 173 -4.42 -1.72 -16.48
CA ALA A 173 -5.84 -1.58 -16.25
C ALA A 173 -6.10 -0.60 -15.10
N VAL A 174 -7.10 0.26 -15.27
CA VAL A 174 -7.47 1.26 -14.28
C VAL A 174 -8.96 1.15 -13.98
N GLY A 175 -9.30 0.87 -12.73
CA GLY A 175 -10.66 0.91 -12.23
C GLY A 175 -11.02 2.32 -11.80
N THR A 176 -12.03 2.91 -12.46
CA THR A 176 -12.48 4.28 -12.19
C THR A 176 -13.91 4.30 -11.65
N GLY A 177 -14.18 5.22 -10.70
CA GLY A 177 -15.55 5.53 -10.30
C GLY A 177 -16.22 6.44 -11.32
N LYS A 178 -17.56 6.28 -11.53
CA LYS A 178 -18.34 7.32 -12.20
C LYS A 178 -18.63 8.44 -11.20
N SER A 179 -18.26 9.67 -11.55
CA SER A 179 -18.92 10.85 -10.97
C SER A 179 -20.36 10.86 -11.49
N PHE A 180 -21.33 10.79 -10.60
CA PHE A 180 -22.74 11.04 -10.93
C PHE A 180 -22.98 12.54 -11.04
#